data_316690462de019d093d5db8219cc43c3
#
_entry.id   316690462de019d093d5db8219cc43c3
#
_cell.length_a   1.000
_cell.length_b   1.000
_cell.length_c   1.000
_cell.angle_alpha   90.00
_cell.angle_beta   90.00
_cell.angle_gamma   90.00
#
_symmetry.space_group_name_H-M   'P 1'
#
loop_
_entity.id
_entity.type
_entity.pdbx_description
1 polymer ?
#
loop_
_entity_poly.entity_id
_entity_poly.type
_entity_poly.pdbx_seq_one_letter_code
_entity_poly.pdbx_strand_id
1 'polypeptide(L)'
;MTKNKLDLIFKSYDIRGVYGDSIDQDIAYKIGKAFAEFVPDDTIIVGHDGRVSNIEMLDAFTSGIKSINKEIIYVGLVPTDTVYSLSGLLKKPGAIITASHNPKNYNGLKLCNAGAIPIGENSGLMDIKKLADRNVEIRIEKFQNNDKYLGNEYYEHLKNLVSPESISQKLNFGIDGGNGVYLVRYLIL
;
A
#
# COMPACT_ATOMS: atom_id res chain seq x y z
N MET A 1 26.51 16.98 -8.76
CA MET A 1 25.75 16.60 -7.55
C MET A 1 24.76 15.52 -7.97
N THR A 2 24.93 14.31 -7.49
CA THR A 2 23.96 13.22 -7.68
C THR A 2 22.66 13.63 -6.99
N LYS A 3 21.55 13.74 -7.73
CA LYS A 3 20.22 13.98 -7.12
C LYS A 3 19.95 12.89 -6.08
N ASN A 4 19.47 13.29 -4.90
CA ASN A 4 19.02 12.34 -3.89
C ASN A 4 17.93 11.44 -4.51
N LYS A 5 18.06 10.12 -4.37
CA LYS A 5 17.08 9.16 -4.92
C LYS A 5 15.64 9.50 -4.46
N LEU A 6 15.48 9.96 -3.21
CA LEU A 6 14.17 10.36 -2.68
C LEU A 6 13.51 11.50 -3.48
N ASP A 7 14.32 12.46 -4.01
CA ASP A 7 13.78 13.54 -4.87
C ASP A 7 13.20 13.02 -6.19
N LEU A 8 13.69 11.87 -6.65
CA LEU A 8 13.23 11.27 -7.90
C LEU A 8 11.93 10.48 -7.74
N ILE A 9 11.69 9.91 -6.55
CA ILE A 9 10.59 8.96 -6.33
C ILE A 9 9.38 9.56 -5.63
N PHE A 10 9.55 10.56 -4.75
CA PHE A 10 8.43 11.25 -4.12
C PHE A 10 7.75 12.18 -5.13
N LYS A 11 6.49 11.88 -5.46
CA LYS A 11 5.65 12.63 -6.40
C LYS A 11 4.58 13.42 -5.63
N SER A 12 3.66 14.06 -6.33
CA SER A 12 2.62 14.87 -5.67
C SER A 12 1.64 14.05 -4.82
N TYR A 13 1.38 12.77 -5.20
CA TYR A 13 0.34 11.96 -4.56
C TYR A 13 0.79 10.57 -4.13
N ASP A 14 2.00 10.18 -4.46
CA ASP A 14 2.54 8.86 -4.15
C ASP A 14 4.07 8.81 -4.29
N ILE A 15 4.62 7.63 -4.07
CA ILE A 15 6.03 7.34 -4.19
C ILE A 15 6.18 6.31 -5.31
N ARG A 16 6.98 6.62 -6.35
CA ARG A 16 7.21 5.72 -7.49
C ARG A 16 8.61 5.83 -8.06
N GLY A 17 9.20 4.67 -8.39
CA GLY A 17 10.50 4.59 -9.04
C GLY A 17 10.69 3.28 -9.80
N VAL A 18 11.76 3.20 -10.58
CA VAL A 18 12.23 1.97 -11.20
C VAL A 18 12.90 1.11 -10.13
N TYR A 19 12.37 -0.11 -9.92
CA TYR A 19 12.91 -1.02 -8.91
C TYR A 19 14.35 -1.45 -9.24
N GLY A 20 15.22 -1.41 -8.24
CA GLY A 20 16.65 -1.68 -8.39
C GLY A 20 17.49 -0.48 -8.86
N ASP A 21 16.86 0.58 -9.35
CA ASP A 21 17.52 1.83 -9.78
C ASP A 21 17.22 2.99 -8.81
N SER A 22 16.01 3.50 -8.86
CA SER A 22 15.59 4.66 -8.06
C SER A 22 14.82 4.31 -6.79
N ILE A 23 14.24 3.11 -6.70
CA ILE A 23 13.63 2.56 -5.49
C ILE A 23 14.12 1.14 -5.27
N ASP A 24 14.45 0.79 -4.03
CA ASP A 24 14.99 -0.50 -3.61
C ASP A 24 14.50 -0.86 -2.19
N GLN A 25 14.97 -1.98 -1.65
CA GLN A 25 14.62 -2.45 -0.31
C GLN A 25 15.04 -1.45 0.78
N ASP A 26 16.23 -0.86 0.67
CA ASP A 26 16.71 0.09 1.67
C ASP A 26 15.83 1.32 1.76
N ILE A 27 15.42 1.83 0.60
CA ILE A 27 14.47 2.95 0.49
C ILE A 27 13.10 2.55 1.03
N ALA A 28 12.61 1.35 0.70
CA ALA A 28 11.34 0.85 1.21
C ALA A 28 11.33 0.74 2.74
N TYR A 29 12.42 0.23 3.34
CA TYR A 29 12.60 0.19 4.80
C TYR A 29 12.51 1.60 5.42
N LYS A 30 13.29 2.54 4.86
CA LYS A 30 13.31 3.94 5.34
C LYS A 30 11.93 4.59 5.26
N ILE A 31 11.19 4.36 4.17
CA ILE A 31 9.84 4.88 4.01
C ILE A 31 8.88 4.22 5.01
N GLY A 32 8.99 2.91 5.24
CA GLY A 32 8.17 2.19 6.21
C GLY A 32 8.34 2.74 7.63
N LYS A 33 9.61 2.94 8.05
CA LYS A 33 9.93 3.56 9.32
C LYS A 33 9.42 5.00 9.41
N ALA A 34 9.67 5.80 8.37
CA ALA A 34 9.24 7.20 8.31
C ALA A 34 7.71 7.36 8.34
N PHE A 35 6.99 6.51 7.62
CA PHE A 35 5.53 6.50 7.65
C PHE A 35 5.00 6.11 9.03
N ALA A 36 5.59 5.10 9.64
CA ALA A 36 5.22 4.70 10.99
C ALA A 36 5.54 5.78 12.04
N GLU A 37 6.63 6.54 11.90
CA GLU A 37 6.91 7.70 12.75
C GLU A 37 5.91 8.85 12.52
N PHE A 38 5.47 9.04 11.28
CA PHE A 38 4.57 10.13 10.90
C PHE A 38 3.14 9.94 11.43
N VAL A 39 2.60 8.71 11.36
CA VAL A 39 1.23 8.44 11.82
C VAL A 39 1.17 8.23 13.32
N PRO A 40 0.16 8.77 14.04
CA PRO A 40 0.05 8.60 15.50
C PRO A 40 -0.38 7.19 15.93
N ASP A 41 -1.03 6.44 15.05
CA ASP A 41 -1.60 5.13 15.35
C ASP A 41 -0.51 4.06 15.55
N ASP A 42 -0.76 3.12 16.47
CA ASP A 42 0.14 1.99 16.72
C ASP A 42 -0.04 0.83 15.73
N THR A 43 -1.06 0.88 14.89
CA THR A 43 -1.39 -0.17 13.92
C THR A 43 -1.54 0.42 12.52
N ILE A 44 -0.92 -0.22 11.52
CA ILE A 44 -0.92 0.20 10.12
C ILE A 44 -1.44 -0.94 9.23
N ILE A 45 -2.37 -0.63 8.33
CA ILE A 45 -2.86 -1.57 7.31
C ILE A 45 -1.86 -1.60 6.16
N VAL A 46 -1.41 -2.80 5.75
CA VAL A 46 -0.46 -2.97 4.65
C VAL A 46 -0.98 -3.99 3.65
N GLY A 47 -0.99 -3.61 2.37
CA GLY A 47 -1.31 -4.49 1.25
C GLY A 47 -0.34 -4.30 0.09
N HIS A 48 -0.44 -5.15 -0.93
CA HIS A 48 0.36 -5.01 -2.14
C HIS A 48 -0.41 -5.48 -3.39
N ASP A 49 -0.01 -4.99 -4.57
CA ASP A 49 -0.50 -5.51 -5.86
C ASP A 49 0.32 -6.74 -6.34
N GLY A 50 0.18 -7.13 -7.61
CA GLY A 50 0.79 -8.34 -8.18
C GLY A 50 2.22 -8.17 -8.75
N ARG A 51 2.95 -7.09 -8.43
CA ARG A 51 4.28 -6.85 -9.00
C ARG A 51 5.32 -7.82 -8.45
N VAL A 52 6.25 -8.24 -9.31
CA VAL A 52 7.29 -9.24 -8.98
C VAL A 52 8.15 -8.81 -7.79
N SER A 53 8.50 -7.53 -7.70
CA SER A 53 9.32 -6.96 -6.61
C SER A 53 8.55 -6.67 -5.30
N ASN A 54 7.25 -6.97 -5.25
CA ASN A 54 6.46 -6.61 -4.08
C ASN A 54 6.82 -7.35 -2.81
N ILE A 55 7.24 -8.61 -2.91
CA ILE A 55 7.62 -9.38 -1.72
C ILE A 55 8.84 -8.76 -1.05
N GLU A 56 9.87 -8.40 -1.84
CA GLU A 56 11.07 -7.76 -1.32
C GLU A 56 10.77 -6.37 -0.74
N MET A 57 9.91 -5.61 -1.42
CA MET A 57 9.44 -4.30 -0.94
C MET A 57 8.61 -4.43 0.35
N LEU A 58 7.77 -5.49 0.45
CA LEU A 58 6.95 -5.78 1.62
C LEU A 58 7.83 -6.12 2.83
N ASP A 59 8.79 -7.04 2.66
CA ASP A 59 9.73 -7.42 3.71
C ASP A 59 10.45 -6.19 4.28
N ALA A 60 10.95 -5.33 3.41
CA ALA A 60 11.65 -4.12 3.81
C ALA A 60 10.74 -3.07 4.46
N PHE A 61 9.62 -2.75 3.84
CA PHE A 61 8.67 -1.75 4.35
C PHE A 61 8.09 -2.14 5.72
N THR A 62 7.71 -3.40 5.87
CA THR A 62 7.18 -3.91 7.15
C THR A 62 8.24 -3.99 8.23
N SER A 63 9.48 -4.32 7.88
CA SER A 63 10.62 -4.26 8.81
C SER A 63 10.85 -2.84 9.31
N GLY A 64 10.75 -1.84 8.43
CA GLY A 64 10.81 -0.43 8.80
C GLY A 64 9.72 -0.03 9.81
N ILE A 65 8.47 -0.44 9.58
CA ILE A 65 7.35 -0.21 10.51
C ILE A 65 7.63 -0.87 11.87
N LYS A 66 8.02 -2.14 11.86
CA LYS A 66 8.27 -2.92 13.09
C LYS A 66 9.48 -2.41 13.87
N SER A 67 10.44 -1.72 13.24
CA SER A 67 11.63 -1.18 13.90
C SER A 67 11.31 -0.14 14.99
N ILE A 68 10.10 0.37 15.02
CA ILE A 68 9.61 1.30 16.06
C ILE A 68 8.39 0.74 16.82
N ASN A 69 8.28 -0.60 16.87
CA ASN A 69 7.29 -1.35 17.64
C ASN A 69 5.82 -1.07 17.25
N LYS A 70 5.54 -0.80 15.97
CA LYS A 70 4.15 -0.68 15.49
C LYS A 70 3.65 -1.99 14.89
N GLU A 71 2.35 -2.23 15.06
CA GLU A 71 1.64 -3.41 14.59
C GLU A 71 1.22 -3.27 13.12
N ILE A 72 1.06 -4.39 12.45
CA ILE A 72 0.66 -4.44 11.04
C ILE A 72 -0.57 -5.33 10.89
N ILE A 73 -1.62 -4.78 10.27
CA ILE A 73 -2.72 -5.55 9.70
C ILE A 73 -2.40 -5.78 8.23
N TYR A 74 -1.97 -6.99 7.90
CA TYR A 74 -1.65 -7.35 6.54
C TYR A 74 -2.89 -7.88 5.80
N VAL A 75 -3.21 -7.25 4.67
CA VAL A 75 -4.41 -7.57 3.87
C VAL A 75 -4.10 -8.34 2.59
N GLY A 76 -2.83 -8.63 2.35
CA GLY A 76 -2.40 -9.51 1.26
C GLY A 76 -2.31 -8.84 -0.10
N LEU A 77 -2.46 -9.68 -1.13
CA LEU A 77 -2.52 -9.28 -2.53
C LEU A 77 -3.90 -8.68 -2.81
N VAL A 78 -3.99 -7.36 -2.89
CA VAL A 78 -5.25 -6.62 -3.01
C VAL A 78 -5.10 -5.41 -3.94
N PRO A 79 -6.20 -4.90 -4.52
CA PRO A 79 -6.19 -3.61 -5.20
C PRO A 79 -6.10 -2.45 -4.18
N THR A 80 -5.76 -1.26 -4.69
CA THR A 80 -5.54 -0.06 -3.86
C THR A 80 -6.77 0.33 -3.03
N ASP A 81 -7.95 0.24 -3.61
CA ASP A 81 -9.22 0.60 -2.96
C ASP A 81 -9.56 -0.29 -1.77
N THR A 82 -9.10 -1.54 -1.74
CA THR A 82 -9.25 -2.40 -0.56
C THR A 82 -8.54 -1.81 0.66
N VAL A 83 -7.28 -1.36 0.51
CA VAL A 83 -6.54 -0.73 1.62
C VAL A 83 -7.21 0.55 2.08
N TYR A 84 -7.67 1.39 1.14
CA TYR A 84 -8.38 2.63 1.48
C TYR A 84 -9.72 2.37 2.17
N SER A 85 -10.52 1.42 1.66
CA SER A 85 -11.78 1.04 2.29
C SER A 85 -11.60 0.52 3.71
N LEU A 86 -10.62 -0.37 3.91
CA LEU A 86 -10.30 -0.88 5.24
C LEU A 86 -9.75 0.21 6.16
N SER A 87 -8.95 1.14 5.64
CA SER A 87 -8.51 2.33 6.39
C SER A 87 -9.70 3.16 6.86
N GLY A 88 -10.70 3.35 6.01
CA GLY A 88 -11.94 4.03 6.35
C GLY A 88 -12.76 3.30 7.41
N LEU A 89 -12.93 1.98 7.25
CA LEU A 89 -13.72 1.13 8.15
C LEU A 89 -13.06 0.98 9.54
N LEU A 90 -11.77 0.67 9.55
CA LEU A 90 -11.03 0.36 10.79
C LEU A 90 -10.48 1.61 11.48
N LYS A 91 -10.57 2.77 10.83
CA LYS A 91 -9.99 4.03 11.31
C LYS A 91 -8.49 3.90 11.63
N LYS A 92 -7.75 3.25 10.72
CA LYS A 92 -6.31 3.03 10.81
C LYS A 92 -5.61 3.57 9.57
N PRO A 93 -4.37 4.09 9.67
CA PRO A 93 -3.57 4.44 8.50
C PRO A 93 -3.28 3.23 7.64
N GLY A 94 -3.10 3.47 6.34
CA GLY A 94 -2.88 2.41 5.37
C GLY A 94 -1.75 2.70 4.39
N ALA A 95 -1.11 1.64 3.94
CA ALA A 95 -0.11 1.66 2.88
C ALA A 95 -0.36 0.53 1.89
N ILE A 96 -0.27 0.83 0.60
CA ILE A 96 -0.24 -0.20 -0.44
C ILE A 96 1.04 -0.09 -1.27
N ILE A 97 1.71 -1.23 -1.43
CA ILE A 97 2.88 -1.37 -2.30
C ILE A 97 2.38 -1.58 -3.72
N THR A 98 2.56 -0.58 -4.56
CA THR A 98 2.06 -0.54 -5.93
C THR A 98 2.72 0.59 -6.73
N ALA A 99 2.84 0.40 -8.02
CA ALA A 99 3.11 1.49 -8.95
C ALA A 99 1.94 1.71 -9.93
N SER A 100 0.72 1.24 -9.57
CA SER A 100 -0.49 1.44 -10.36
C SER A 100 -0.34 0.93 -11.81
N HIS A 101 -0.58 1.77 -12.81
CA HIS A 101 -0.50 1.48 -14.25
C HIS A 101 0.92 1.64 -14.84
N ASN A 102 1.94 1.92 -14.03
CA ASN A 102 3.31 2.01 -14.52
C ASN A 102 3.84 0.65 -15.01
N PRO A 103 4.83 0.62 -15.91
CA PRO A 103 5.44 -0.61 -16.41
C PRO A 103 5.89 -1.56 -15.29
N LYS A 104 6.07 -2.84 -15.63
CA LYS A 104 6.36 -3.93 -14.68
C LYS A 104 7.63 -3.74 -13.83
N ASN A 105 8.59 -2.98 -14.32
CA ASN A 105 9.85 -2.66 -13.64
C ASN A 105 9.73 -1.50 -12.64
N TYR A 106 8.58 -0.83 -12.57
CA TYR A 106 8.31 0.18 -11.55
C TYR A 106 7.75 -0.46 -10.29
N ASN A 107 8.02 0.17 -9.15
CA ASN A 107 7.33 -0.08 -7.89
C ASN A 107 7.16 1.22 -7.11
N GLY A 108 6.44 1.17 -5.98
CA GLY A 108 6.19 2.35 -5.18
C GLY A 108 5.22 2.10 -4.03
N LEU A 109 4.73 3.19 -3.46
CA LEU A 109 3.81 3.17 -2.33
C LEU A 109 2.76 4.27 -2.46
N LYS A 110 1.53 3.95 -2.07
CA LYS A 110 0.48 4.92 -1.77
C LYS A 110 0.15 4.81 -0.29
N LEU A 111 0.02 5.97 0.36
CA LEU A 111 -0.15 6.09 1.79
C LEU A 111 -1.43 6.85 2.11
N CYS A 112 -2.12 6.48 3.18
CA CYS A 112 -3.24 7.23 3.71
C CYS A 112 -3.20 7.29 5.24
N ASN A 113 -3.70 8.39 5.79
CA ASN A 113 -4.04 8.50 7.21
C ASN A 113 -5.30 7.69 7.52
N ALA A 114 -5.56 7.49 8.81
CA ALA A 114 -6.79 6.88 9.30
C ALA A 114 -8.03 7.54 8.68
N GLY A 115 -9.03 6.72 8.31
CA GLY A 115 -10.23 7.22 7.64
C GLY A 115 -10.10 7.40 6.14
N ALA A 116 -9.15 6.70 5.51
CA ALA A 116 -8.91 6.74 4.05
C ALA A 116 -8.48 8.13 3.51
N ILE A 117 -7.86 8.97 4.34
CA ILE A 117 -7.42 10.30 3.93
C ILE A 117 -6.08 10.20 3.20
N PRO A 118 -6.00 10.45 1.88
CA PRO A 118 -4.77 10.31 1.13
C PRO A 118 -3.65 11.22 1.64
N ILE A 119 -2.41 10.69 1.69
CA ILE A 119 -1.23 11.46 2.01
C ILE A 119 -0.54 11.88 0.70
N GLY A 120 -0.60 13.17 0.41
CA GLY A 120 0.04 13.80 -0.73
C GLY A 120 1.02 14.90 -0.31
N GLU A 121 1.53 15.62 -1.27
CA GLU A 121 2.55 16.68 -1.09
C GLU A 121 2.16 17.68 0.00
N ASN A 122 0.89 18.10 0.02
CA ASN A 122 0.37 19.09 0.95
C ASN A 122 -0.26 18.49 2.22
N SER A 123 -0.19 17.16 2.40
CA SER A 123 -0.84 16.45 3.52
C SER A 123 0.11 15.48 4.25
N GLY A 124 1.43 15.73 4.18
CA GLY A 124 2.42 15.00 4.97
C GLY A 124 3.44 14.17 4.18
N LEU A 125 3.28 14.02 2.86
CA LEU A 125 4.21 13.21 2.06
C LEU A 125 5.63 13.77 2.10
N MET A 126 5.78 15.10 2.11
CA MET A 126 7.09 15.76 2.22
C MET A 126 7.70 15.64 3.62
N ASP A 127 6.90 15.51 4.65
CA ASP A 127 7.41 15.25 6.00
C ASP A 127 7.88 13.80 6.14
N ILE A 128 7.15 12.85 5.57
CA ILE A 128 7.60 11.45 5.46
C ILE A 128 8.92 11.38 4.69
N LYS A 129 9.07 12.13 3.59
CA LYS A 129 10.33 12.21 2.84
C LYS A 129 11.50 12.69 3.71
N LYS A 130 11.31 13.76 4.48
CA LYS A 130 12.34 14.28 5.40
C LYS A 130 12.73 13.24 6.46
N LEU A 131 11.75 12.49 7.00
CA LEU A 131 12.00 11.40 7.92
C LEU A 131 12.77 10.25 7.27
N ALA A 132 12.41 9.88 6.04
CA ALA A 132 13.08 8.81 5.29
C ALA A 132 14.51 9.17 4.84
N ASP A 133 14.84 10.46 4.76
CA ASP A 133 16.19 10.92 4.40
C ASP A 133 17.22 10.77 5.55
N ARG A 134 16.75 10.46 6.74
CA ARG A 134 17.62 10.24 7.90
C ARG A 134 18.49 9.00 7.70
N ASN A 135 19.71 9.07 8.22
CA ASN A 135 20.57 7.90 8.28
C ASN A 135 20.06 6.95 9.38
N VAL A 136 19.71 5.72 9.00
CA VAL A 136 19.20 4.70 9.91
C VAL A 136 19.87 3.37 9.63
N GLU A 137 20.07 2.57 10.67
CA GLU A 137 20.49 1.18 10.50
C GLU A 137 19.33 0.39 9.86
N ILE A 138 19.63 -0.32 8.77
CA ILE A 138 18.65 -1.10 8.02
C ILE A 138 18.80 -2.56 8.44
N ARG A 139 17.69 -3.14 8.91
CA ARG A 139 17.57 -4.55 9.24
C ARG A 139 16.29 -5.08 8.63
N ILE A 140 16.41 -5.79 7.53
CA ILE A 140 15.27 -6.35 6.80
C ILE A 140 15.11 -7.81 7.22
N GLU A 141 13.92 -8.13 7.70
CA GLU A 141 13.48 -9.47 8.03
C GLU A 141 12.37 -9.90 7.08
N LYS A 142 12.33 -11.21 6.78
CA LYS A 142 11.25 -11.75 6.00
C LYS A 142 9.92 -11.58 6.75
N PHE A 143 8.97 -10.95 6.11
CA PHE A 143 7.65 -10.74 6.71
C PHE A 143 6.90 -12.06 6.87
N GLN A 144 6.60 -12.40 8.09
CA GLN A 144 5.76 -13.56 8.41
C GLN A 144 4.32 -13.06 8.62
N ASN A 145 3.44 -13.48 7.74
CA ASN A 145 2.03 -13.17 7.87
C ASN A 145 1.35 -14.17 8.82
N ASN A 146 0.95 -13.67 9.97
CA ASN A 146 0.13 -14.41 10.94
C ASN A 146 -1.32 -13.89 10.97
N ASP A 147 -1.68 -12.95 10.08
CA ASP A 147 -2.91 -12.20 10.19
C ASP A 147 -4.06 -12.78 9.36
N LYS A 148 -5.25 -12.46 9.83
CA LYS A 148 -6.52 -12.83 9.22
C LYS A 148 -6.76 -11.95 7.98
N TYR A 149 -6.99 -12.58 6.85
CA TYR A 149 -7.41 -11.90 5.64
C TYR A 149 -8.76 -11.18 5.85
N LEU A 150 -8.80 -9.88 5.63
CA LEU A 150 -9.99 -9.02 5.80
C LEU A 150 -10.76 -8.79 4.50
N GLY A 151 -10.71 -9.74 3.57
CA GLY A 151 -11.42 -9.64 2.29
C GLY A 151 -12.93 -9.65 2.42
N ASN A 152 -13.45 -10.32 3.44
CA ASN A 152 -14.88 -10.36 3.71
C ASN A 152 -15.40 -8.99 4.17
N GLU A 153 -14.67 -8.28 5.00
CA GLU A 153 -15.03 -6.94 5.48
C GLU A 153 -15.11 -5.96 4.32
N TYR A 154 -14.16 -6.03 3.39
CA TYR A 154 -14.19 -5.21 2.17
C TYR A 154 -15.38 -5.58 1.28
N TYR A 155 -15.64 -6.87 1.06
CA TYR A 155 -16.77 -7.34 0.25
C TYR A 155 -18.11 -6.91 0.83
N GLU A 156 -18.34 -7.11 2.12
CA GLU A 156 -19.57 -6.66 2.79
C GLU A 156 -19.72 -5.13 2.75
N HIS A 157 -18.61 -4.40 2.85
CA HIS A 157 -18.64 -2.94 2.65
C HIS A 157 -19.12 -2.58 1.25
N LEU A 158 -18.60 -3.22 0.20
CA LEU A 158 -19.05 -2.98 -1.17
C LEU A 158 -20.53 -3.33 -1.37
N LYS A 159 -20.99 -4.45 -0.83
CA LYS A 159 -22.41 -4.84 -0.88
C LYS A 159 -23.33 -3.81 -0.25
N ASN A 160 -22.90 -3.19 0.84
CA ASN A 160 -23.69 -2.15 1.51
C ASN A 160 -23.71 -0.82 0.75
N LEU A 161 -22.75 -0.58 -0.16
CA LEU A 161 -22.73 0.61 -1.02
C LEU A 161 -23.65 0.49 -2.25
N VAL A 162 -23.86 -0.73 -2.71
CA VAL A 162 -24.75 -1.04 -3.84
C VAL A 162 -25.91 -1.85 -3.32
N SER A 163 -27.12 -1.57 -3.80
CA SER A 163 -28.31 -2.37 -3.52
C SER A 163 -28.52 -3.35 -4.70
N PRO A 164 -27.88 -4.54 -4.70
CA PRO A 164 -27.96 -5.49 -5.83
C PRO A 164 -29.39 -5.91 -6.11
N GLU A 165 -30.24 -5.88 -5.10
CA GLU A 165 -31.68 -6.19 -5.16
C GLU A 165 -32.46 -5.18 -6.03
N SER A 166 -31.92 -3.99 -6.26
CA SER A 166 -32.52 -2.99 -7.15
C SER A 166 -32.27 -3.29 -8.63
N ILE A 167 -31.41 -4.24 -8.97
CA ILE A 167 -31.12 -4.64 -10.35
C ILE A 167 -32.15 -5.69 -10.78
N SER A 168 -33.22 -5.26 -11.40
CA SER A 168 -34.31 -6.12 -11.87
C SER A 168 -34.03 -6.83 -13.20
N GLN A 169 -32.95 -6.47 -13.89
CA GLN A 169 -32.61 -7.03 -15.20
C GLN A 169 -31.43 -7.98 -15.13
N LYS A 170 -31.52 -9.09 -15.85
CA LYS A 170 -30.37 -10.00 -16.05
C LYS A 170 -29.37 -9.31 -16.98
N LEU A 171 -28.21 -8.98 -16.46
CA LEU A 171 -27.13 -8.34 -17.20
C LEU A 171 -26.08 -9.38 -17.62
N ASN A 172 -25.52 -9.22 -18.82
CA ASN A 172 -24.35 -9.95 -19.26
C ASN A 172 -23.14 -9.02 -19.22
N PHE A 173 -22.06 -9.44 -18.55
CA PHE A 173 -20.84 -8.65 -18.41
C PHE A 173 -19.69 -9.32 -19.12
N GLY A 174 -18.84 -8.52 -19.78
CA GLY A 174 -17.48 -8.89 -20.13
C GLY A 174 -16.52 -8.13 -19.22
N ILE A 175 -15.58 -8.85 -18.60
CA ILE A 175 -14.58 -8.25 -17.72
C ILE A 175 -13.21 -8.51 -18.31
N ASP A 176 -12.48 -7.44 -18.65
CA ASP A 176 -11.06 -7.50 -18.97
C ASP A 176 -10.29 -6.89 -17.79
N GLY A 177 -9.70 -7.74 -16.97
CA GLY A 177 -8.88 -7.33 -15.84
C GLY A 177 -7.41 -7.07 -16.20
N GLY A 178 -7.03 -7.24 -17.46
CA GLY A 178 -5.63 -7.19 -17.90
C GLY A 178 -4.76 -8.13 -17.06
N ASN A 179 -3.65 -7.63 -16.54
CA ASN A 179 -2.80 -8.35 -15.57
C ASN A 179 -3.07 -7.90 -14.13
N GLY A 180 -4.22 -7.30 -13.87
CA GLY A 180 -4.57 -6.72 -12.57
C GLY A 180 -4.99 -7.75 -11.52
N VAL A 181 -4.90 -7.34 -10.27
CA VAL A 181 -5.22 -8.16 -9.07
C VAL A 181 -6.69 -8.57 -9.03
N TYR A 182 -7.58 -7.83 -9.67
CA TYR A 182 -9.02 -8.07 -9.65
C TYR A 182 -9.41 -9.45 -10.18
N LEU A 183 -8.77 -9.95 -11.24
CA LEU A 183 -9.07 -11.27 -11.79
C LEU A 183 -8.71 -12.43 -10.85
N VAL A 184 -7.68 -12.24 -10.01
CA VAL A 184 -7.19 -13.29 -9.12
C VAL A 184 -8.03 -13.42 -7.84
N ARG A 185 -8.68 -12.32 -7.42
CA ARG A 185 -9.35 -12.27 -6.09
C ARG A 185 -10.87 -12.17 -6.14
N TYR A 186 -11.46 -11.63 -7.21
CA TYR A 186 -12.88 -11.24 -7.22
C TYR A 186 -13.73 -11.94 -8.29
N LEU A 187 -13.14 -12.74 -9.18
CA LEU A 187 -13.90 -13.57 -10.14
C LEU A 187 -14.19 -14.99 -9.63
N ILE A 188 -13.75 -15.34 -8.42
CA ILE A 188 -13.95 -16.66 -7.81
C ILE A 188 -15.06 -16.62 -6.75
N LEU A 189 -15.74 -15.49 -6.62
CA LEU A 189 -16.92 -15.30 -5.76
C LEU A 189 -18.20 -15.17 -6.61
#